data_32962d34cde58941d61ab9fb4b3fcb5f
#
_entry.id   32962d34cde58941d61ab9fb4b3fcb5f
#
_cell.length_a   1.000
_cell.length_b   1.000
_cell.length_c   1.000
_cell.angle_alpha   90.00
_cell.angle_beta   90.00
_cell.angle_gamma   90.00
#
_symmetry.space_group_name_H-M   'P 1'
#
loop_
_entity.id
_entity.type
_entity.pdbx_description
1 polymer ?
#
loop_
_entity_poly.entity_id
_entity_poly.type
_entity_poly.pdbx_seq_one_letter_code
_entity_poly.pdbx_strand_id
1 'polypeptide(L)'
;MLTIESIETIPLRIPLPFTYKGSYYEMRNRCAIVTRVRTAEGIVGEAYNADEDEPLQSEIRAIIHDELEPLLLGQDASLVERCWQTMLPVTFDQLRPRWYAMQAIACVDTAIWDAFGKAVGQPLWRLWGGYRDRVPMIGIGGYYVPSDGSQKGNEIEDEIDFFRLEHGMVGMKFKIGAKLPQDDVARLVRARRHAGDEFLFVVDANQGYTVSEALVFLGMARAEGIELRWFEEPTRWHGDARSLRDVRMRGNVAVAAGQSEHSRVGMREMMVAGAIDVSNFDASWGGGPTEWRRVAAMASAFDVELGHHEEAHLGSHLLASVPGGTFVEAFSPDRDPIFWNLIVNRPELVDGHFPLPDRPGLGWELDEDYIEAHRADR
;
A
#
# COMPACT_ATOMS: atom_id res chain seq x y z
N MET A 1 -21.13 -6.05 23.16
CA MET A 1 -21.42 -4.88 22.30
C MET A 1 -20.21 -3.98 22.38
N LEU A 2 -19.85 -3.34 21.31
CA LEU A 2 -18.69 -2.45 21.23
C LEU A 2 -19.17 -1.12 20.66
N THR A 3 -19.81 -0.30 21.51
CA THR A 3 -20.60 0.85 21.07
C THR A 3 -19.72 2.03 20.65
N ILE A 4 -19.76 2.44 19.40
CA ILE A 4 -18.98 3.59 18.88
C ILE A 4 -19.47 4.87 19.54
N GLU A 5 -18.58 5.58 20.24
CA GLU A 5 -18.85 6.82 20.96
C GLU A 5 -18.33 8.06 20.23
N SER A 6 -17.17 7.95 19.57
CA SER A 6 -16.61 9.04 18.77
C SER A 6 -15.59 8.53 17.76
N ILE A 7 -15.35 9.32 16.73
CA ILE A 7 -14.29 9.13 15.75
C ILE A 7 -13.40 10.37 15.74
N GLU A 8 -12.11 10.20 15.97
CA GLU A 8 -11.10 11.24 15.93
C GLU A 8 -10.19 11.04 14.73
N THR A 9 -9.81 12.13 14.05
CA THR A 9 -8.80 12.08 12.98
C THR A 9 -7.73 13.13 13.21
N ILE A 10 -6.46 12.73 13.06
CA ILE A 10 -5.30 13.60 13.22
C ILE A 10 -4.49 13.54 11.92
N PRO A 11 -4.42 14.63 11.13
CA PRO A 11 -3.62 14.66 9.92
C PRO A 11 -2.15 14.85 10.27
N LEU A 12 -1.29 14.02 9.69
CA LEU A 12 0.16 14.14 9.80
C LEU A 12 0.74 14.60 8.47
N ARG A 13 1.73 15.49 8.52
CA ARG A 13 2.52 15.91 7.37
C ARG A 13 3.99 16.03 7.75
N ILE A 14 4.81 15.25 7.08
CA ILE A 14 6.26 15.26 7.24
C ILE A 14 6.90 15.67 5.91
N PRO A 15 7.57 16.84 5.84
CA PRO A 15 8.34 17.22 4.68
C PRO A 15 9.43 16.19 4.39
N LEU A 16 9.52 15.73 3.13
CA LEU A 16 10.58 14.83 2.71
C LEU A 16 11.88 15.59 2.43
N PRO A 17 13.05 14.98 2.61
CA PRO A 17 14.33 15.64 2.43
C PRO A 17 14.55 16.16 1.01
N PHE A 18 13.87 15.57 0.03
CA PHE A 18 13.86 15.99 -1.38
C PHE A 18 12.59 15.52 -2.07
N THR A 19 12.37 15.97 -3.33
CA THR A 19 11.23 15.57 -4.14
C THR A 19 11.50 14.20 -4.75
N TYR A 20 10.71 13.19 -4.38
CA TYR A 20 10.69 11.89 -5.04
C TYR A 20 9.82 11.95 -6.30
N LYS A 21 10.38 11.50 -7.43
CA LYS A 21 9.66 11.49 -8.72
C LYS A 21 9.43 10.07 -9.21
N GLY A 22 8.17 9.74 -9.44
CA GLY A 22 7.76 8.58 -10.21
C GLY A 22 7.60 8.89 -11.70
N SER A 23 6.71 8.19 -12.40
CA SER A 23 6.46 8.44 -13.83
C SER A 23 5.72 9.78 -14.07
N TYR A 24 4.57 9.98 -13.44
CA TYR A 24 3.71 11.16 -13.61
C TYR A 24 3.34 11.84 -12.30
N TYR A 25 4.07 11.58 -11.22
CA TYR A 25 3.82 12.17 -9.90
C TYR A 25 5.12 12.58 -9.21
N GLU A 26 4.98 13.49 -8.27
CA GLU A 26 6.04 13.95 -7.38
C GLU A 26 5.54 13.93 -5.95
N MET A 27 6.39 13.48 -5.02
CA MET A 27 6.13 13.49 -3.58
C MET A 27 7.10 14.42 -2.87
N ARG A 28 6.56 15.37 -2.13
CA ARG A 28 7.31 16.37 -1.34
C ARG A 28 7.09 16.23 0.16
N ASN A 29 5.98 15.61 0.52
CA ASN A 29 5.62 15.32 1.89
C ASN A 29 5.19 13.84 1.99
N ARG A 30 5.37 13.27 3.15
CA ARG A 30 4.68 12.04 3.56
C ARG A 30 3.52 12.45 4.46
N CYS A 31 2.32 12.21 4.03
CA CYS A 31 1.12 12.54 4.76
C CYS A 31 0.37 11.27 5.17
N ALA A 32 -0.29 11.30 6.32
CA ALA A 32 -1.19 10.24 6.77
C ALA A 32 -2.29 10.82 7.67
N ILE A 33 -3.36 10.04 7.83
CA ILE A 33 -4.43 10.34 8.79
C ILE A 33 -4.40 9.27 9.86
N VAL A 34 -4.09 9.64 11.09
CA VAL A 34 -4.34 8.77 12.25
C VAL A 34 -5.82 8.86 12.57
N THR A 35 -6.48 7.70 12.60
CA THR A 35 -7.92 7.58 12.91
C THR A 35 -8.10 6.77 14.17
N ARG A 36 -8.89 7.29 15.11
CA ARG A 36 -9.24 6.62 16.37
C ARG A 36 -10.74 6.46 16.49
N VAL A 37 -11.18 5.23 16.65
CA VAL A 37 -12.58 4.89 16.97
C VAL A 37 -12.64 4.56 18.46
N ARG A 38 -13.30 5.40 19.23
CA ARG A 38 -13.50 5.21 20.69
C ARG A 38 -14.84 4.54 20.94
N THR A 39 -14.84 3.61 21.85
CA THR A 39 -16.07 2.91 22.25
C THR A 39 -16.43 3.21 23.69
N ALA A 40 -17.73 3.16 24.02
CA ALA A 40 -18.25 3.37 25.37
C ALA A 40 -17.71 2.37 26.39
N GLU A 41 -17.20 1.22 25.91
CA GLU A 41 -16.56 0.19 26.73
C GLU A 41 -15.07 0.49 27.00
N GLY A 42 -14.57 1.65 26.55
CA GLY A 42 -13.22 2.13 26.79
C GLY A 42 -12.15 1.53 25.85
N ILE A 43 -12.57 0.79 24.82
CA ILE A 43 -11.64 0.30 23.79
C ILE A 43 -11.44 1.39 22.73
N VAL A 44 -10.19 1.59 22.33
CA VAL A 44 -9.82 2.52 21.26
C VAL A 44 -9.19 1.72 20.13
N GLY A 45 -9.85 1.68 18.99
CA GLY A 45 -9.25 1.23 17.73
C GLY A 45 -8.47 2.35 17.10
N GLU A 46 -7.24 2.07 16.67
CA GLU A 46 -6.33 3.05 16.15
C GLU A 46 -5.61 2.54 14.91
N ALA A 47 -5.54 3.37 13.89
CA ALA A 47 -4.81 3.09 12.65
C ALA A 47 -4.32 4.39 12.04
N TYR A 48 -3.33 4.31 11.13
CA TYR A 48 -3.05 5.38 10.19
C TYR A 48 -3.22 4.87 8.76
N ASN A 49 -3.64 5.75 7.87
CA ASN A 49 -3.90 5.43 6.48
C ASN A 49 -3.36 6.54 5.58
N ALA A 50 -3.11 6.16 4.36
CA ALA A 50 -2.86 7.04 3.23
C ALA A 50 -1.45 7.64 3.11
N ASP A 51 -0.92 7.55 1.90
CA ASP A 51 0.21 8.33 1.39
C ASP A 51 -0.38 9.44 0.51
N GLU A 52 -0.98 10.45 1.15
CA GLU A 52 -1.74 11.48 0.46
C GLU A 52 -1.02 12.83 0.47
N ASP A 53 -1.35 13.67 -0.50
CA ASP A 53 -1.01 15.08 -0.47
C ASP A 53 -1.98 15.82 0.47
N GLU A 54 -1.53 16.93 1.08
CA GLU A 54 -2.26 17.66 2.11
C GLU A 54 -3.71 18.07 1.74
N PRO A 55 -4.00 18.56 0.52
CA PRO A 55 -5.36 18.94 0.15
C PRO A 55 -6.38 17.80 0.25
N LEU A 56 -5.96 16.57 -0.03
CA LEU A 56 -6.83 15.41 -0.01
C LEU A 56 -7.17 14.96 1.41
N GLN A 57 -6.26 15.17 2.36
CA GLN A 57 -6.53 14.85 3.76
C GLN A 57 -7.72 15.66 4.32
N SER A 58 -7.85 16.95 3.95
CA SER A 58 -8.97 17.76 4.40
C SER A 58 -10.32 17.25 3.88
N GLU A 59 -10.40 16.81 2.61
CA GLU A 59 -11.60 16.23 2.01
C GLU A 59 -11.96 14.89 2.68
N ILE A 60 -10.97 14.01 2.86
CA ILE A 60 -11.18 12.70 3.50
C ILE A 60 -11.67 12.89 4.94
N ARG A 61 -11.05 13.78 5.69
CA ARG A 61 -11.44 14.09 7.07
C ARG A 61 -12.84 14.71 7.17
N ALA A 62 -13.20 15.60 6.24
CA ALA A 62 -14.55 16.16 6.18
C ALA A 62 -15.59 15.05 5.97
N ILE A 63 -15.35 14.11 5.04
CA ILE A 63 -16.25 12.96 4.85
C ILE A 63 -16.37 12.13 6.13
N ILE A 64 -15.26 11.90 6.84
CA ILE A 64 -15.29 11.13 8.09
C ILE A 64 -16.17 11.82 9.13
N HIS A 65 -15.97 13.12 9.38
CA HIS A 65 -16.66 13.81 10.45
C HIS A 65 -18.08 14.24 10.10
N ASP A 66 -18.31 14.71 8.86
CA ASP A 66 -19.60 15.25 8.47
C ASP A 66 -20.60 14.18 8.02
N GLU A 67 -20.09 13.02 7.53
CA GLU A 67 -20.95 12.00 6.93
C GLU A 67 -20.83 10.62 7.60
N LEU A 68 -19.62 10.11 7.86
CA LEU A 68 -19.45 8.76 8.40
C LEU A 68 -19.70 8.69 9.91
N GLU A 69 -19.15 9.61 10.68
CA GLU A 69 -19.30 9.61 12.13
C GLU A 69 -20.78 9.67 12.56
N PRO A 70 -21.65 10.57 12.02
CA PRO A 70 -23.07 10.58 12.36
C PRO A 70 -23.80 9.26 12.06
N LEU A 71 -23.37 8.51 11.04
CA LEU A 71 -23.98 7.22 10.70
C LEU A 71 -23.55 6.09 11.65
N LEU A 72 -22.38 6.22 12.27
CA LEU A 72 -21.76 5.16 13.08
C LEU A 72 -21.93 5.33 14.59
N LEU A 73 -22.18 6.55 15.06
CA LEU A 73 -22.40 6.79 16.49
C LEU A 73 -23.53 5.90 17.04
N GLY A 74 -23.25 5.21 18.14
CA GLY A 74 -24.15 4.24 18.78
C GLY A 74 -24.22 2.88 18.10
N GLN A 75 -23.56 2.66 16.96
CA GLN A 75 -23.46 1.34 16.32
C GLN A 75 -22.50 0.44 17.08
N ASP A 76 -22.66 -0.87 16.91
CA ASP A 76 -21.78 -1.88 17.48
C ASP A 76 -20.61 -2.15 16.52
N ALA A 77 -19.39 -1.68 16.85
CA ALA A 77 -18.18 -1.87 16.07
C ALA A 77 -17.79 -3.36 15.89
N SER A 78 -18.31 -4.28 16.73
CA SER A 78 -18.08 -5.70 16.53
C SER A 78 -18.82 -6.27 15.30
N LEU A 79 -19.81 -5.53 14.78
CA LEU A 79 -20.55 -5.86 13.58
C LEU A 79 -19.90 -5.18 12.36
N VAL A 80 -18.61 -5.44 12.14
CA VAL A 80 -17.77 -4.73 11.17
C VAL A 80 -18.40 -4.66 9.77
N GLU A 81 -18.95 -5.77 9.29
CA GLU A 81 -19.62 -5.81 7.98
C GLU A 81 -20.84 -4.85 7.93
N ARG A 82 -21.61 -4.75 9.03
CA ARG A 82 -22.73 -3.81 9.13
C ARG A 82 -22.23 -2.38 9.12
N CYS A 83 -21.19 -2.04 9.88
CA CYS A 83 -20.60 -0.71 9.89
C CYS A 83 -20.13 -0.32 8.49
N TRP A 84 -19.44 -1.23 7.80
CA TRP A 84 -18.99 -0.99 6.43
C TRP A 84 -20.13 -0.73 5.46
N GLN A 85 -21.21 -1.53 5.51
CA GLN A 85 -22.40 -1.33 4.67
C GLN A 85 -23.11 -0.01 5.01
N THR A 86 -23.12 0.39 6.27
CA THR A 86 -23.69 1.69 6.72
C THR A 86 -22.90 2.86 6.14
N MET A 87 -21.59 2.74 5.98
CA MET A 87 -20.72 3.77 5.38
C MET A 87 -20.84 3.84 3.84
N LEU A 88 -21.13 2.74 3.17
CA LEU A 88 -21.07 2.64 1.71
C LEU A 88 -21.88 3.72 0.95
N PRO A 89 -23.08 4.16 1.39
CA PRO A 89 -23.86 5.17 0.68
C PRO A 89 -23.15 6.52 0.46
N VAL A 90 -22.12 6.87 1.24
CA VAL A 90 -21.35 8.11 1.02
C VAL A 90 -20.61 8.09 -0.33
N THR A 91 -20.42 6.90 -0.92
CA THR A 91 -19.83 6.73 -2.26
C THR A 91 -20.80 6.98 -3.40
N PHE A 92 -22.09 7.21 -3.11
CA PHE A 92 -23.15 7.38 -4.12
C PHE A 92 -23.29 8.82 -4.61
N ASP A 93 -22.62 9.77 -3.96
CA ASP A 93 -22.56 11.14 -4.44
C ASP A 93 -21.85 11.17 -5.80
N GLN A 94 -22.60 11.61 -6.84
CA GLN A 94 -22.11 11.66 -8.22
C GLN A 94 -21.24 12.88 -8.51
N LEU A 95 -21.24 13.88 -7.64
CA LEU A 95 -20.49 15.12 -7.81
C LEU A 95 -19.11 15.08 -7.14
N ARG A 96 -18.89 14.09 -6.29
CA ARG A 96 -17.61 13.87 -5.59
C ARG A 96 -16.87 12.71 -6.22
N PRO A 97 -15.53 12.80 -6.40
CA PRO A 97 -14.73 11.64 -6.77
C PRO A 97 -14.88 10.50 -5.75
N ARG A 98 -15.34 9.34 -6.22
CA ARG A 98 -15.67 8.20 -5.34
C ARG A 98 -14.49 7.73 -4.47
N TRP A 99 -13.28 7.89 -4.95
CA TRP A 99 -12.09 7.43 -4.24
C TRP A 99 -11.85 8.18 -2.92
N TYR A 100 -12.21 9.46 -2.78
CA TYR A 100 -12.18 10.16 -1.48
C TYR A 100 -13.07 9.48 -0.43
N ALA A 101 -14.28 9.10 -0.84
CA ALA A 101 -15.19 8.39 0.05
C ALA A 101 -14.68 6.99 0.41
N MET A 102 -14.06 6.28 -0.53
CA MET A 102 -13.46 4.97 -0.25
C MET A 102 -12.26 5.05 0.68
N GLN A 103 -11.43 6.09 0.57
CA GLN A 103 -10.33 6.34 1.51
C GLN A 103 -10.87 6.71 2.91
N ALA A 104 -11.91 7.54 2.99
CA ALA A 104 -12.56 7.85 4.27
C ALA A 104 -13.10 6.57 4.94
N ILE A 105 -13.76 5.70 4.16
CA ILE A 105 -14.21 4.39 4.65
C ILE A 105 -13.02 3.54 5.11
N ALA A 106 -11.92 3.55 4.38
CA ALA A 106 -10.72 2.78 4.72
C ALA A 106 -10.13 3.18 6.07
N CYS A 107 -10.03 4.49 6.34
CA CYS A 107 -9.55 5.00 7.62
C CYS A 107 -10.40 4.46 8.79
N VAL A 108 -11.72 4.57 8.66
CA VAL A 108 -12.66 4.17 9.71
C VAL A 108 -12.75 2.64 9.84
N ASP A 109 -12.81 1.91 8.73
CA ASP A 109 -12.88 0.45 8.72
C ASP A 109 -11.65 -0.18 9.37
N THR A 110 -10.45 0.36 9.09
CA THR A 110 -9.20 -0.14 9.69
C THR A 110 -9.20 0.06 11.20
N ALA A 111 -9.63 1.23 11.68
CA ALA A 111 -9.72 1.49 13.12
C ALA A 111 -10.83 0.66 13.80
N ILE A 112 -11.96 0.40 13.13
CA ILE A 112 -13.02 -0.52 13.63
C ILE A 112 -12.48 -1.94 13.75
N TRP A 113 -11.74 -2.45 12.77
CA TRP A 113 -11.10 -3.76 12.87
C TRP A 113 -10.11 -3.84 14.01
N ASP A 114 -9.29 -2.80 14.22
CA ASP A 114 -8.35 -2.75 15.34
C ASP A 114 -9.08 -2.78 16.69
N ALA A 115 -10.16 -1.99 16.85
CA ALA A 115 -11.02 -2.03 18.03
C ALA A 115 -11.61 -3.43 18.26
N PHE A 116 -12.11 -4.07 17.22
CA PHE A 116 -12.66 -5.42 17.32
C PHE A 116 -11.59 -6.44 17.72
N GLY A 117 -10.41 -6.40 17.10
CA GLY A 117 -9.29 -7.27 17.45
C GLY A 117 -8.87 -7.11 18.92
N LYS A 118 -8.79 -5.86 19.40
CA LYS A 118 -8.53 -5.53 20.81
C LYS A 118 -9.62 -6.08 21.74
N ALA A 119 -10.89 -5.92 21.36
CA ALA A 119 -12.02 -6.42 22.15
C ALA A 119 -12.04 -7.94 22.33
N VAL A 120 -11.65 -8.68 21.30
CA VAL A 120 -11.61 -10.16 21.34
C VAL A 120 -10.26 -10.73 21.75
N GLY A 121 -9.28 -9.86 22.02
CA GLY A 121 -7.93 -10.26 22.47
C GLY A 121 -7.12 -11.00 21.39
N GLN A 122 -7.33 -10.72 20.12
CA GLN A 122 -6.64 -11.40 19.02
C GLN A 122 -6.02 -10.42 18.02
N PRO A 123 -4.82 -10.73 17.48
CA PRO A 123 -4.24 -9.96 16.37
C PRO A 123 -5.04 -10.17 15.09
N LEU A 124 -5.11 -9.12 14.25
CA LEU A 124 -5.94 -9.12 13.05
C LEU A 124 -5.53 -10.20 12.04
N TRP A 125 -4.23 -10.45 11.85
CA TRP A 125 -3.79 -11.48 10.93
C TRP A 125 -4.33 -12.88 11.27
N ARG A 126 -4.49 -13.19 12.57
CA ARG A 126 -5.13 -14.44 13.01
C ARG A 126 -6.65 -14.44 12.81
N LEU A 127 -7.30 -13.33 13.15
CA LEU A 127 -8.75 -13.18 12.94
C LEU A 127 -9.15 -13.31 11.46
N TRP A 128 -8.27 -12.89 10.55
CA TRP A 128 -8.53 -12.92 9.12
C TRP A 128 -8.16 -14.24 8.43
N GLY A 129 -7.54 -15.18 9.13
CA GLY A 129 -7.25 -16.51 8.58
C GLY A 129 -5.98 -17.16 9.14
N GLY A 130 -4.99 -16.37 9.55
CA GLY A 130 -3.82 -16.85 10.29
C GLY A 130 -2.94 -17.84 9.51
N TYR A 131 -2.63 -17.58 8.25
CA TYR A 131 -1.88 -18.52 7.42
C TYR A 131 -0.40 -18.58 7.79
N ARG A 132 0.23 -17.42 8.10
CA ARG A 132 1.65 -17.34 8.50
C ARG A 132 1.86 -16.23 9.53
N ASP A 133 2.95 -16.30 10.28
CA ASP A 133 3.31 -15.32 11.33
C ASP A 133 4.34 -14.29 10.90
N ARG A 134 4.82 -14.38 9.66
CA ARG A 134 5.78 -13.45 9.04
C ARG A 134 5.61 -13.45 7.52
N VAL A 135 5.92 -12.32 6.88
CA VAL A 135 5.81 -12.14 5.43
C VAL A 135 7.14 -11.64 4.90
N PRO A 136 7.67 -12.15 3.77
CA PRO A 136 8.88 -11.59 3.17
C PRO A 136 8.66 -10.13 2.79
N MET A 137 9.70 -9.29 2.93
CA MET A 137 9.63 -7.86 2.66
C MET A 137 10.53 -7.48 1.49
N ILE A 138 10.04 -6.56 0.67
CA ILE A 138 10.81 -5.91 -0.41
C ILE A 138 10.85 -4.40 -0.18
N GLY A 139 11.95 -3.77 -0.61
CA GLY A 139 12.07 -2.32 -0.61
C GLY A 139 11.31 -1.67 -1.77
N ILE A 140 10.94 -0.41 -1.64
CA ILE A 140 10.47 0.44 -2.75
C ILE A 140 11.48 1.55 -2.97
N GLY A 141 12.05 1.64 -4.17
CA GLY A 141 13.07 2.63 -4.48
C GLY A 141 13.30 2.81 -5.98
N GLY A 142 14.47 3.29 -6.35
CA GLY A 142 14.79 3.59 -7.73
C GLY A 142 14.04 4.79 -8.29
N TYR A 143 13.64 5.74 -7.43
CA TYR A 143 13.03 6.99 -7.87
C TYR A 143 13.97 7.80 -8.76
N TYR A 144 13.40 8.70 -9.56
CA TYR A 144 14.17 9.60 -10.42
C TYR A 144 14.69 10.77 -9.60
N VAL A 145 15.99 10.79 -9.44
CA VAL A 145 16.72 11.79 -8.64
C VAL A 145 17.11 12.97 -9.54
N PRO A 146 17.02 14.23 -9.09
CA PRO A 146 17.57 15.36 -9.82
C PRO A 146 19.08 15.22 -10.05
N SER A 147 19.54 15.59 -11.25
CA SER A 147 20.95 15.47 -11.68
C SER A 147 21.86 16.56 -11.11
N ASP A 148 21.37 17.42 -10.21
CA ASP A 148 22.08 18.58 -9.67
C ASP A 148 23.01 18.26 -8.48
N GLY A 149 23.10 16.97 -8.10
CA GLY A 149 23.96 16.54 -6.98
C GLY A 149 23.42 16.91 -5.60
N SER A 150 22.18 17.41 -5.51
CA SER A 150 21.54 17.74 -4.22
C SER A 150 21.21 16.52 -3.36
N GLN A 151 21.43 15.33 -3.87
CA GLN A 151 20.97 14.06 -3.29
C GLN A 151 22.11 13.04 -3.13
N LYS A 152 23.19 13.44 -2.46
CA LYS A 152 24.20 12.48 -2.00
C LYS A 152 23.58 11.52 -0.98
N GLY A 153 23.72 10.20 -1.23
CA GLY A 153 23.20 9.13 -0.37
C GLY A 153 21.89 8.51 -0.85
N ASN A 154 21.37 8.95 -2.02
CA ASN A 154 20.19 8.37 -2.64
C ASN A 154 20.50 7.81 -4.04
N GLU A 155 21.69 7.31 -4.18
CA GLU A 155 22.08 6.51 -5.34
C GLU A 155 21.36 5.15 -5.26
N ILE A 156 21.10 4.56 -6.41
CA ILE A 156 20.45 3.24 -6.50
C ILE A 156 21.16 2.20 -5.65
N GLU A 157 22.47 2.26 -5.62
CA GLU A 157 23.33 1.34 -4.84
C GLU A 157 23.11 1.51 -3.33
N ASP A 158 23.01 2.74 -2.84
CA ASP A 158 22.78 3.03 -1.42
C ASP A 158 21.41 2.51 -0.97
N GLU A 159 20.37 2.68 -1.81
CA GLU A 159 19.04 2.10 -1.53
C GLU A 159 19.09 0.57 -1.49
N ILE A 160 19.78 -0.07 -2.44
CA ILE A 160 19.93 -1.53 -2.46
C ILE A 160 20.68 -2.02 -1.23
N ASP A 161 21.75 -1.34 -0.83
CA ASP A 161 22.53 -1.71 0.35
C ASP A 161 21.71 -1.55 1.62
N PHE A 162 20.91 -0.49 1.75
CA PHE A 162 19.96 -0.32 2.84
C PHE A 162 18.97 -1.49 2.91
N PHE A 163 18.30 -1.83 1.80
CA PHE A 163 17.31 -2.90 1.80
C PHE A 163 17.95 -4.28 2.02
N ARG A 164 19.04 -4.57 1.33
CA ARG A 164 19.65 -5.89 1.29
C ARG A 164 20.59 -6.15 2.45
N LEU A 165 21.54 -5.24 2.72
CA LEU A 165 22.61 -5.48 3.69
C LEU A 165 22.23 -5.09 5.10
N GLU A 166 21.49 -3.98 5.26
CA GLU A 166 21.10 -3.51 6.60
C GLU A 166 19.84 -4.23 7.10
N HIS A 167 18.87 -4.51 6.20
CA HIS A 167 17.59 -5.09 6.57
C HIS A 167 17.34 -6.52 6.07
N GLY A 168 18.21 -7.08 5.24
CA GLY A 168 18.08 -8.44 4.72
C GLY A 168 16.84 -8.65 3.84
N MET A 169 16.26 -7.59 3.26
CA MET A 169 15.10 -7.70 2.39
C MET A 169 15.41 -8.56 1.16
N VAL A 170 14.41 -9.29 0.68
CA VAL A 170 14.60 -10.28 -0.40
C VAL A 170 14.67 -9.67 -1.80
N GLY A 171 14.31 -8.41 -1.95
CA GLY A 171 14.27 -7.71 -3.24
C GLY A 171 13.80 -6.27 -3.13
N MET A 172 13.55 -5.65 -4.27
CA MET A 172 12.97 -4.32 -4.33
C MET A 172 12.00 -4.13 -5.50
N LYS A 173 11.05 -3.23 -5.31
CA LYS A 173 10.24 -2.61 -6.36
C LYS A 173 10.97 -1.38 -6.88
N PHE A 174 11.37 -1.41 -8.16
CA PHE A 174 12.20 -0.41 -8.81
C PHE A 174 11.36 0.47 -9.73
N LYS A 175 11.34 1.78 -9.49
CA LYS A 175 10.53 2.73 -10.27
C LYS A 175 11.12 2.98 -11.65
N ILE A 176 10.25 2.86 -12.67
CA ILE A 176 10.53 3.10 -14.09
C ILE A 176 9.37 3.89 -14.72
N GLY A 177 9.42 4.19 -16.03
CA GLY A 177 8.29 4.75 -16.77
C GLY A 177 8.32 6.28 -16.96
N ALA A 178 9.25 7.01 -16.31
CA ALA A 178 9.42 8.44 -16.54
C ALA A 178 10.46 8.77 -17.63
N LYS A 179 11.22 7.76 -18.05
CA LYS A 179 12.24 7.88 -19.09
C LYS A 179 11.93 6.96 -20.26
N LEU A 180 12.73 7.06 -21.32
CA LEU A 180 12.66 6.11 -22.43
C LEU A 180 13.04 4.70 -21.94
N PRO A 181 12.48 3.63 -22.52
CA PRO A 181 12.76 2.27 -22.10
C PRO A 181 14.25 1.91 -21.98
N GLN A 182 15.08 2.38 -22.91
CA GLN A 182 16.53 2.13 -22.90
C GLN A 182 17.23 2.78 -21.69
N ASP A 183 16.77 3.95 -21.25
CA ASP A 183 17.36 4.65 -20.11
C ASP A 183 16.97 3.96 -18.80
N ASP A 184 15.73 3.47 -18.69
CA ASP A 184 15.27 2.73 -17.55
C ASP A 184 15.91 1.33 -17.46
N VAL A 185 16.14 0.67 -18.61
CA VAL A 185 16.92 -0.57 -18.65
C VAL A 185 18.35 -0.33 -18.17
N ALA A 186 19.01 0.75 -18.62
CA ALA A 186 20.36 1.07 -18.16
C ALA A 186 20.44 1.26 -16.62
N ARG A 187 19.43 1.91 -16.02
CA ARG A 187 19.31 2.03 -14.55
C ARG A 187 19.12 0.67 -13.88
N LEU A 188 18.25 -0.17 -14.43
CA LEU A 188 17.98 -1.50 -13.89
C LEU A 188 19.20 -2.43 -14.00
N VAL A 189 19.98 -2.34 -15.10
CA VAL A 189 21.24 -3.07 -15.26
C VAL A 189 22.26 -2.66 -14.18
N ARG A 190 22.37 -1.35 -13.91
CA ARG A 190 23.22 -0.83 -12.83
C ARG A 190 22.79 -1.42 -11.48
N ALA A 191 21.50 -1.39 -11.20
CA ALA A 191 20.91 -1.96 -9.98
C ALA A 191 21.20 -3.47 -9.86
N ARG A 192 20.96 -4.25 -10.92
CA ARG A 192 21.21 -5.70 -10.95
C ARG A 192 22.67 -6.06 -10.70
N ARG A 193 23.60 -5.31 -11.33
CA ARG A 193 25.04 -5.54 -11.14
C ARG A 193 25.48 -5.35 -9.68
N HIS A 194 24.89 -4.37 -9.00
CA HIS A 194 25.19 -4.10 -7.60
C HIS A 194 24.52 -5.11 -6.67
N ALA A 195 23.25 -5.38 -6.89
CA ALA A 195 22.46 -6.27 -6.04
C ALA A 195 22.85 -7.76 -6.15
N GLY A 196 23.39 -8.21 -7.30
CA GLY A 196 23.64 -9.62 -7.59
C GLY A 196 22.36 -10.36 -8.03
N ASP A 197 22.50 -11.63 -8.43
CA ASP A 197 21.45 -12.39 -9.11
C ASP A 197 20.31 -12.84 -8.18
N GLU A 198 20.60 -13.08 -6.91
CA GLU A 198 19.62 -13.58 -5.92
C GLU A 198 18.63 -12.52 -5.44
N PHE A 199 18.93 -11.22 -5.64
CA PHE A 199 18.05 -10.14 -5.20
C PHE A 199 16.91 -9.94 -6.20
N LEU A 200 15.67 -10.06 -5.73
CA LEU A 200 14.49 -9.98 -6.58
C LEU A 200 14.24 -8.55 -7.07
N PHE A 201 13.86 -8.40 -8.34
CA PHE A 201 13.37 -7.15 -8.87
C PHE A 201 11.92 -7.27 -9.33
N VAL A 202 11.11 -6.37 -8.81
CA VAL A 202 9.83 -5.94 -9.35
C VAL A 202 10.07 -4.60 -10.02
N VAL A 203 9.50 -4.34 -11.18
CA VAL A 203 9.52 -3.01 -11.77
C VAL A 203 8.12 -2.41 -11.77
N ASP A 204 8.04 -1.12 -11.47
CA ASP A 204 6.77 -0.38 -11.42
C ASP A 204 6.87 0.86 -12.32
N ALA A 205 6.08 0.86 -13.40
CA ALA A 205 6.02 2.00 -14.31
C ALA A 205 4.97 3.04 -13.91
N ASN A 206 4.16 2.79 -12.87
CA ASN A 206 3.07 3.67 -12.47
C ASN A 206 2.32 4.23 -13.70
N GLN A 207 1.91 3.33 -14.60
CA GLN A 207 1.17 3.63 -15.83
C GLN A 207 1.95 4.49 -16.88
N GLY A 208 3.28 4.53 -16.77
CA GLY A 208 4.15 5.43 -17.53
C GLY A 208 4.32 5.08 -19.00
N TYR A 209 4.22 3.79 -19.36
CA TYR A 209 4.48 3.33 -20.71
C TYR A 209 3.22 3.10 -21.54
N THR A 210 3.39 3.13 -22.85
CA THR A 210 2.49 2.46 -23.79
C THR A 210 2.80 0.96 -23.85
N VAL A 211 1.88 0.16 -24.41
CA VAL A 211 2.14 -1.29 -24.63
C VAL A 211 3.45 -1.51 -25.42
N SER A 212 3.70 -0.68 -26.46
CA SER A 212 4.92 -0.80 -27.27
C SER A 212 6.18 -0.54 -26.45
N GLU A 213 6.20 0.53 -25.65
CA GLU A 213 7.35 0.88 -24.80
C GLU A 213 7.60 -0.17 -23.73
N ALA A 214 6.54 -0.68 -23.08
CA ALA A 214 6.65 -1.77 -22.12
C ALA A 214 7.26 -3.04 -22.73
N LEU A 215 6.86 -3.40 -23.95
CA LEU A 215 7.43 -4.55 -24.66
C LEU A 215 8.89 -4.32 -25.09
N VAL A 216 9.25 -3.09 -25.49
CA VAL A 216 10.65 -2.72 -25.77
C VAL A 216 11.49 -2.84 -24.50
N PHE A 217 11.01 -2.29 -23.38
CA PHE A 217 11.67 -2.40 -22.08
C PHE A 217 11.95 -3.87 -21.71
N LEU A 218 10.91 -4.72 -21.78
CA LEU A 218 11.04 -6.16 -21.46
C LEU A 218 12.03 -6.87 -22.38
N GLY A 219 11.99 -6.58 -23.68
CA GLY A 219 12.93 -7.17 -24.65
C GLY A 219 14.39 -6.82 -24.33
N MET A 220 14.63 -5.54 -24.02
CA MET A 220 15.96 -5.05 -23.66
C MET A 220 16.44 -5.61 -22.30
N ALA A 221 15.59 -5.63 -21.29
CA ALA A 221 15.93 -6.17 -19.97
C ALA A 221 16.32 -7.66 -20.06
N ARG A 222 15.58 -8.45 -20.84
CA ARG A 222 15.92 -9.86 -21.12
C ARG A 222 17.22 -10.05 -21.86
N ALA A 223 17.53 -9.17 -22.82
CA ALA A 223 18.79 -9.21 -23.56
C ALA A 223 19.99 -9.00 -22.61
N GLU A 224 19.81 -8.29 -21.50
CA GLU A 224 20.77 -8.10 -20.42
C GLU A 224 20.72 -9.22 -19.35
N GLY A 225 19.90 -10.27 -19.55
CA GLY A 225 19.76 -11.38 -18.62
C GLY A 225 18.97 -11.07 -17.35
N ILE A 226 18.18 -9.99 -17.35
CA ILE A 226 17.40 -9.59 -16.18
C ILE A 226 16.02 -10.25 -16.23
N GLU A 227 15.73 -11.05 -15.21
CA GLU A 227 14.40 -11.59 -14.94
C GLU A 227 13.69 -10.75 -13.89
N LEU A 228 12.38 -10.51 -14.12
CA LEU A 228 11.51 -9.77 -13.24
C LEU A 228 10.54 -10.70 -12.53
N ARG A 229 10.29 -10.47 -11.25
CA ARG A 229 9.25 -11.20 -10.51
C ARG A 229 7.86 -10.82 -11.04
N TRP A 230 7.62 -9.54 -11.30
CA TRP A 230 6.48 -9.01 -12.04
C TRP A 230 6.76 -7.60 -12.58
N PHE A 231 5.90 -7.16 -13.51
CA PHE A 231 5.84 -5.80 -14.00
C PHE A 231 4.56 -5.14 -13.48
N GLU A 232 4.71 -4.14 -12.60
CA GLU A 232 3.60 -3.43 -11.98
C GLU A 232 3.19 -2.23 -12.83
N GLU A 233 1.88 -2.07 -12.99
CA GLU A 233 1.25 -0.97 -13.73
C GLU A 233 2.01 -0.56 -15.01
N PRO A 234 2.32 -1.49 -15.94
CA PRO A 234 3.12 -1.16 -17.11
C PRO A 234 2.48 -0.06 -17.97
N THR A 235 1.14 -0.02 -18.04
CA THR A 235 0.39 0.88 -18.92
C THR A 235 -0.86 1.41 -18.23
N ARG A 236 -1.46 2.47 -18.82
CA ARG A 236 -2.77 2.96 -18.38
C ARG A 236 -3.87 1.98 -18.76
N TRP A 237 -4.85 1.80 -17.86
CA TRP A 237 -5.97 0.89 -18.12
C TRP A 237 -7.36 1.52 -17.94
N HIS A 238 -7.52 2.73 -17.46
CA HIS A 238 -8.76 3.48 -17.20
C HIS A 238 -10.03 2.89 -17.86
N GLY A 239 -10.69 1.94 -17.17
CA GLY A 239 -11.90 1.25 -17.66
C GLY A 239 -11.66 0.19 -18.75
N ASP A 240 -10.42 -0.08 -19.13
CA ASP A 240 -10.08 -1.11 -20.11
C ASP A 240 -8.73 -1.77 -19.79
N ALA A 241 -8.79 -2.97 -19.27
CA ALA A 241 -7.60 -3.75 -18.87
C ALA A 241 -6.86 -4.41 -20.05
N ARG A 242 -7.24 -4.16 -21.31
CA ARG A 242 -6.62 -4.79 -22.50
C ARG A 242 -5.14 -4.48 -22.60
N SER A 243 -4.73 -3.26 -22.31
CA SER A 243 -3.32 -2.87 -22.39
C SER A 243 -2.44 -3.65 -21.40
N LEU A 244 -2.90 -3.87 -20.18
CA LEU A 244 -2.23 -4.71 -19.19
C LEU A 244 -2.14 -6.16 -19.68
N ARG A 245 -3.26 -6.72 -20.14
CA ARG A 245 -3.30 -8.08 -20.71
C ARG A 245 -2.36 -8.22 -21.91
N ASP A 246 -2.28 -7.22 -22.79
CA ASP A 246 -1.39 -7.26 -23.95
C ASP A 246 0.08 -7.29 -23.53
N VAL A 247 0.49 -6.52 -22.51
CA VAL A 247 1.83 -6.61 -21.94
C VAL A 247 2.08 -7.97 -21.31
N ARG A 248 1.14 -8.47 -20.50
CA ARG A 248 1.20 -9.78 -19.87
C ARG A 248 1.45 -10.89 -20.89
N MET A 249 0.58 -10.98 -21.88
CA MET A 249 0.58 -12.07 -22.87
C MET A 249 1.74 -11.96 -23.88
N ARG A 250 1.96 -10.79 -24.44
CA ARG A 250 3.00 -10.57 -25.48
C ARG A 250 4.38 -10.39 -24.84
N GLY A 251 4.42 -9.80 -23.66
CA GLY A 251 5.63 -9.62 -22.87
C GLY A 251 6.06 -10.91 -22.15
N ASN A 252 5.20 -11.90 -22.02
CA ASN A 252 5.44 -13.13 -21.23
C ASN A 252 6.06 -12.81 -19.86
N VAL A 253 5.42 -11.93 -19.11
CA VAL A 253 5.81 -11.46 -17.78
C VAL A 253 4.58 -11.45 -16.90
N ALA A 254 4.73 -11.78 -15.63
CA ALA A 254 3.65 -11.56 -14.67
C ALA A 254 3.37 -10.06 -14.55
N VAL A 255 2.09 -9.67 -14.53
CA VAL A 255 1.65 -8.29 -14.40
C VAL A 255 0.95 -8.11 -13.06
N ALA A 256 1.37 -7.07 -12.31
CA ALA A 256 0.69 -6.61 -11.12
C ALA A 256 -0.03 -5.29 -11.39
N ALA A 257 -1.22 -5.13 -10.85
CA ALA A 257 -1.95 -3.86 -10.81
C ALA A 257 -3.04 -3.89 -9.75
N GLY A 258 -3.62 -2.73 -9.46
CA GLY A 258 -4.77 -2.62 -8.56
C GLY A 258 -4.67 -1.51 -7.53
N GLN A 259 -3.50 -0.90 -7.32
CA GLN A 259 -3.34 0.18 -6.35
C GLN A 259 -4.24 1.39 -6.65
N SER A 260 -4.49 1.67 -7.92
CA SER A 260 -5.37 2.76 -8.35
C SER A 260 -6.86 2.37 -8.45
N GLU A 261 -7.22 1.13 -8.08
CA GLU A 261 -8.60 0.70 -7.99
C GLU A 261 -9.15 0.89 -6.57
N HIS A 262 -10.39 1.32 -6.48
CA HIS A 262 -10.97 1.68 -5.17
C HIS A 262 -12.07 0.71 -4.72
N SER A 263 -12.26 -0.40 -5.44
CA SER A 263 -13.26 -1.41 -5.07
C SER A 263 -12.96 -2.77 -5.69
N ARG A 264 -13.55 -3.81 -5.09
CA ARG A 264 -13.58 -5.16 -5.66
C ARG A 264 -14.13 -5.23 -7.08
N VAL A 265 -14.94 -4.23 -7.52
CA VAL A 265 -15.55 -4.24 -8.86
C VAL A 265 -14.48 -4.02 -9.93
N GLY A 266 -13.62 -3.02 -9.78
CA GLY A 266 -12.51 -2.79 -10.71
C GLY A 266 -11.53 -3.96 -10.73
N MET A 267 -11.21 -4.52 -9.56
CA MET A 267 -10.36 -5.71 -9.47
C MET A 267 -10.96 -6.92 -10.17
N ARG A 268 -12.29 -7.14 -10.05
CA ARG A 268 -12.99 -8.18 -10.78
C ARG A 268 -12.82 -8.02 -12.30
N GLU A 269 -12.99 -6.82 -12.82
CA GLU A 269 -12.84 -6.56 -14.26
C GLU A 269 -11.44 -6.89 -14.77
N MET A 270 -10.39 -6.56 -14.00
CA MET A 270 -9.00 -6.93 -14.34
C MET A 270 -8.80 -8.46 -14.34
N MET A 271 -9.33 -9.16 -13.34
CA MET A 271 -9.24 -10.62 -13.23
C MET A 271 -10.00 -11.31 -14.35
N VAL A 272 -11.24 -10.90 -14.64
CA VAL A 272 -12.06 -11.44 -15.74
C VAL A 272 -11.40 -11.20 -17.09
N ALA A 273 -10.75 -10.05 -17.29
CA ALA A 273 -10.00 -9.75 -18.50
C ALA A 273 -8.71 -10.59 -18.65
N GLY A 274 -8.28 -11.31 -17.61
CA GLY A 274 -6.98 -11.99 -17.57
C GLY A 274 -5.80 -11.02 -17.68
N ALA A 275 -5.94 -9.86 -17.08
CA ALA A 275 -5.00 -8.76 -17.22
C ALA A 275 -3.87 -8.77 -16.19
N ILE A 276 -4.07 -9.43 -15.05
CA ILE A 276 -3.14 -9.45 -13.92
C ILE A 276 -2.85 -10.86 -13.43
N ASP A 277 -1.67 -11.06 -12.87
CA ASP A 277 -1.24 -12.24 -12.13
C ASP A 277 -1.12 -11.94 -10.63
N VAL A 278 -0.94 -10.66 -10.27
CA VAL A 278 -0.83 -10.19 -8.89
C VAL A 278 -1.79 -9.01 -8.71
N SER A 279 -2.65 -9.11 -7.70
CA SER A 279 -3.50 -8.00 -7.25
C SER A 279 -2.72 -7.17 -6.24
N ASN A 280 -2.39 -5.93 -6.59
CA ASN A 280 -1.75 -4.98 -5.67
C ASN A 280 -2.76 -3.95 -5.13
N PHE A 281 -3.97 -4.43 -4.80
CA PHE A 281 -5.06 -3.62 -4.27
C PHE A 281 -4.70 -3.07 -2.90
N ASP A 282 -4.84 -1.75 -2.74
CA ASP A 282 -4.51 -1.04 -1.51
C ASP A 282 -5.74 -0.93 -0.59
N ALA A 283 -5.67 -1.56 0.57
CA ALA A 283 -6.73 -1.49 1.57
C ALA A 283 -6.88 -0.07 2.15
N SER A 284 -5.78 0.70 2.26
CA SER A 284 -5.80 2.05 2.83
C SER A 284 -6.48 3.07 1.91
N TRP A 285 -6.54 2.77 0.60
CA TRP A 285 -7.23 3.59 -0.41
C TRP A 285 -8.59 3.02 -0.82
N GLY A 286 -8.74 1.72 -0.78
CA GLY A 286 -9.84 0.98 -1.39
C GLY A 286 -10.91 0.48 -0.40
N GLY A 287 -11.27 1.25 0.63
CA GLY A 287 -12.38 0.90 1.52
C GLY A 287 -12.04 -0.04 2.67
N GLY A 288 -10.77 -0.17 3.00
CA GLY A 288 -10.29 -0.85 4.19
C GLY A 288 -10.10 -2.36 4.07
N PRO A 289 -9.69 -2.99 5.18
CA PRO A 289 -9.50 -4.44 5.27
C PRO A 289 -10.73 -5.24 4.84
N THR A 290 -11.92 -4.75 5.12
CA THR A 290 -13.17 -5.42 4.74
C THR A 290 -13.28 -5.58 3.21
N GLU A 291 -12.98 -4.54 2.45
CA GLU A 291 -13.02 -4.63 0.98
C GLU A 291 -11.84 -5.43 0.41
N TRP A 292 -10.64 -5.26 0.97
CA TRP A 292 -9.47 -6.04 0.56
C TRP A 292 -9.68 -7.54 0.72
N ARG A 293 -10.29 -7.98 1.82
CA ARG A 293 -10.59 -9.40 2.06
C ARG A 293 -11.56 -9.99 1.03
N ARG A 294 -12.49 -9.18 0.51
CA ARG A 294 -13.38 -9.57 -0.60
C ARG A 294 -12.60 -9.73 -1.91
N VAL A 295 -11.66 -8.80 -2.16
CA VAL A 295 -10.73 -8.91 -3.30
C VAL A 295 -9.88 -10.17 -3.17
N ALA A 296 -9.32 -10.45 -1.99
CA ALA A 296 -8.50 -11.64 -1.74
C ALA A 296 -9.26 -12.95 -1.96
N ALA A 297 -10.52 -13.02 -1.48
CA ALA A 297 -11.37 -14.18 -1.71
C ALA A 297 -11.67 -14.40 -3.20
N MET A 298 -11.87 -13.31 -3.95
CA MET A 298 -12.08 -13.37 -5.39
C MET A 298 -10.79 -13.77 -6.14
N ALA A 299 -9.65 -13.18 -5.78
CA ALA A 299 -8.34 -13.46 -6.39
C ALA A 299 -7.99 -14.95 -6.32
N SER A 300 -8.32 -15.61 -5.20
CA SER A 300 -8.10 -17.05 -5.05
C SER A 300 -8.87 -17.92 -6.04
N ALA A 301 -10.01 -17.43 -6.57
CA ALA A 301 -10.82 -18.14 -7.58
C ALA A 301 -10.30 -17.92 -9.02
N PHE A 302 -9.40 -16.97 -9.21
CA PHE A 302 -8.77 -16.63 -10.49
C PHE A 302 -7.28 -17.01 -10.56
N ASP A 303 -6.75 -17.70 -9.54
CA ASP A 303 -5.32 -18.02 -9.39
C ASP A 303 -4.44 -16.75 -9.45
N VAL A 304 -4.94 -15.62 -8.91
CA VAL A 304 -4.21 -14.35 -8.82
C VAL A 304 -3.57 -14.25 -7.45
N GLU A 305 -2.26 -14.00 -7.40
CA GLU A 305 -1.51 -13.75 -6.17
C GLU A 305 -1.90 -12.39 -5.57
N LEU A 306 -1.56 -12.18 -4.30
CA LEU A 306 -1.92 -10.99 -3.55
C LEU A 306 -0.67 -10.24 -3.11
N GLY A 307 -0.53 -9.02 -3.58
CA GLY A 307 0.28 -7.97 -3.01
C GLY A 307 -0.57 -7.04 -2.14
N HIS A 308 0.07 -6.05 -1.57
CA HIS A 308 -0.55 -4.87 -0.98
C HIS A 308 0.35 -3.69 -1.30
N HIS A 309 -0.22 -2.66 -1.92
CA HIS A 309 0.52 -1.45 -2.23
C HIS A 309 0.89 -0.73 -0.94
N GLU A 310 2.20 -0.52 -0.72
CA GLU A 310 2.71 0.25 0.42
C GLU A 310 2.13 -0.21 1.79
N GLU A 311 2.04 0.72 2.76
CA GLU A 311 1.40 0.57 4.07
C GLU A 311 1.74 -0.76 4.79
N ALA A 312 3.04 -0.98 5.02
CA ALA A 312 3.57 -2.23 5.58
C ALA A 312 2.89 -2.68 6.88
N HIS A 313 2.49 -1.73 7.72
CA HIS A 313 1.83 -2.00 9.01
C HIS A 313 0.46 -2.67 8.86
N LEU A 314 -0.27 -2.39 7.79
CA LEU A 314 -1.56 -2.99 7.46
C LEU A 314 -1.40 -4.16 6.50
N GLY A 315 -0.63 -3.95 5.42
CA GLY A 315 -0.38 -4.95 4.38
C GLY A 315 0.19 -6.25 4.93
N SER A 316 1.05 -6.18 5.95
CA SER A 316 1.60 -7.37 6.61
C SER A 316 0.51 -8.27 7.21
N HIS A 317 -0.46 -7.72 7.92
CA HIS A 317 -1.57 -8.48 8.49
C HIS A 317 -2.45 -9.13 7.42
N LEU A 318 -2.75 -8.38 6.36
CA LEU A 318 -3.58 -8.85 5.25
C LEU A 318 -2.89 -10.00 4.51
N LEU A 319 -1.64 -9.82 4.11
CA LEU A 319 -0.85 -10.81 3.38
C LEU A 319 -0.52 -12.05 4.23
N ALA A 320 -0.32 -11.89 5.53
CA ALA A 320 -0.11 -13.00 6.44
C ALA A 320 -1.37 -13.85 6.67
N SER A 321 -2.55 -13.28 6.44
CA SER A 321 -3.82 -13.97 6.68
C SER A 321 -4.19 -14.99 5.61
N VAL A 322 -3.58 -14.92 4.41
CA VAL A 322 -3.97 -15.69 3.21
C VAL A 322 -2.80 -16.45 2.58
N PRO A 323 -3.03 -17.61 1.95
CA PRO A 323 -1.98 -18.39 1.28
C PRO A 323 -1.32 -17.65 0.11
N GLY A 324 -2.10 -16.90 -0.66
CA GLY A 324 -1.63 -16.19 -1.87
C GLY A 324 -0.88 -14.88 -1.62
N GLY A 325 -0.66 -14.48 -0.35
CA GLY A 325 0.09 -13.28 -0.03
C GLY A 325 1.56 -13.37 -0.45
N THR A 326 2.08 -12.34 -1.10
CA THR A 326 3.46 -12.29 -1.63
C THR A 326 4.41 -11.56 -0.69
N PHE A 327 4.64 -10.26 -0.94
CA PHE A 327 5.61 -9.45 -0.22
C PHE A 327 4.93 -8.26 0.46
N VAL A 328 5.43 -7.89 1.64
CA VAL A 328 5.19 -6.57 2.24
C VAL A 328 6.14 -5.58 1.58
N GLU A 329 5.66 -4.39 1.30
CA GLU A 329 6.41 -3.31 0.71
C GLU A 329 6.79 -2.26 1.76
N ALA A 330 8.02 -1.75 1.74
CA ALA A 330 8.45 -0.66 2.59
C ALA A 330 9.44 0.26 1.86
N PHE A 331 9.32 1.55 2.12
CA PHE A 331 10.30 2.53 1.67
C PHE A 331 11.49 2.63 2.63
N SER A 332 12.53 3.35 2.20
CA SER A 332 13.57 3.84 3.12
C SER A 332 12.99 4.86 4.12
N PRO A 333 13.64 5.10 5.27
CA PRO A 333 13.19 6.10 6.26
C PRO A 333 13.03 7.52 5.70
N ASP A 334 13.85 7.89 4.74
CA ASP A 334 13.78 9.20 4.10
C ASP A 334 12.52 9.39 3.27
N ARG A 335 11.98 8.31 2.68
CA ARG A 335 10.75 8.34 1.88
C ARG A 335 9.49 8.08 2.72
N ASP A 336 9.57 7.22 3.73
CA ASP A 336 8.45 6.96 4.65
C ASP A 336 8.85 7.10 6.12
N PRO A 337 9.08 8.31 6.59
CA PRO A 337 9.40 8.55 8.00
C PRO A 337 8.26 8.14 8.95
N ILE A 338 7.02 7.98 8.47
CA ILE A 338 5.88 7.55 9.29
C ILE A 338 6.05 6.10 9.70
N PHE A 339 6.22 5.17 8.78
CA PHE A 339 6.38 3.74 9.09
C PHE A 339 7.59 3.51 10.02
N TRP A 340 8.68 4.27 9.82
CA TRP A 340 9.91 4.06 10.57
C TRP A 340 9.91 4.67 11.97
N ASN A 341 9.17 5.76 12.20
CA ASN A 341 9.25 6.49 13.46
C ASN A 341 7.93 6.53 14.25
N LEU A 342 6.76 6.40 13.60
CA LEU A 342 5.47 6.47 14.28
C LEU A 342 5.16 5.20 15.09
N ILE A 343 5.65 4.03 14.66
CA ILE A 343 5.37 2.75 15.34
C ILE A 343 6.49 2.44 16.33
N VAL A 344 6.22 2.66 17.63
CA VAL A 344 7.20 2.47 18.72
C VAL A 344 7.68 1.03 18.81
N ASN A 345 6.77 0.07 18.66
CA ASN A 345 7.04 -1.35 18.79
C ASN A 345 7.19 -2.08 17.45
N ARG A 346 7.59 -1.37 16.39
CA ARG A 346 7.86 -1.98 15.08
C ARG A 346 8.95 -3.04 15.22
N PRO A 347 8.70 -4.29 14.76
CA PRO A 347 9.69 -5.34 14.85
C PRO A 347 10.83 -5.12 13.86
N GLU A 348 12.00 -5.63 14.20
CA GLU A 348 13.07 -5.79 13.23
C GLU A 348 12.77 -6.95 12.28
N LEU A 349 13.30 -6.87 11.07
CA LEU A 349 13.18 -7.97 10.12
C LEU A 349 14.00 -9.18 10.59
N VAL A 350 13.47 -10.37 10.36
CA VAL A 350 14.16 -11.65 10.62
C VAL A 350 14.32 -12.40 9.31
N ASP A 351 15.54 -12.58 8.85
CA ASP A 351 15.85 -13.24 7.58
C ASP A 351 15.03 -12.67 6.39
N GLY A 352 14.95 -11.36 6.28
CA GLY A 352 14.21 -10.66 5.23
C GLY A 352 12.68 -10.74 5.34
N HIS A 353 12.16 -11.22 6.46
CA HIS A 353 10.73 -11.32 6.73
C HIS A 353 10.31 -10.35 7.83
N PHE A 354 9.15 -9.73 7.64
CA PHE A 354 8.50 -8.87 8.62
C PHE A 354 7.65 -9.73 9.56
N PRO A 355 8.01 -9.86 10.86
CA PRO A 355 7.23 -10.63 11.83
C PRO A 355 5.93 -9.91 12.17
N LEU A 356 4.84 -10.68 12.33
CA LEU A 356 3.56 -10.14 12.75
C LEU A 356 3.46 -10.08 14.28
N PRO A 357 2.83 -9.03 14.84
CA PRO A 357 2.65 -8.92 16.28
C PRO A 357 1.67 -10.00 16.81
N ASP A 358 1.93 -10.48 18.03
CA ASP A 358 1.02 -11.33 18.78
C ASP A 358 0.06 -10.53 19.67
N ARG A 359 0.04 -9.21 19.52
CA ARG A 359 -0.81 -8.29 20.29
C ARG A 359 -2.18 -8.15 19.63
N PRO A 360 -3.25 -7.92 20.41
CA PRO A 360 -4.59 -7.73 19.88
C PRO A 360 -4.70 -6.54 18.91
N GLY A 361 -5.59 -6.65 17.94
CA GLY A 361 -5.78 -5.63 16.91
C GLY A 361 -4.66 -5.66 15.88
N LEU A 362 -4.26 -4.50 15.38
CA LEU A 362 -3.04 -4.32 14.59
C LEU A 362 -1.79 -4.55 15.44
N GLY A 363 -1.90 -4.39 16.76
CA GLY A 363 -0.81 -4.63 17.70
C GLY A 363 0.30 -3.59 17.68
N TRP A 364 0.13 -2.49 16.93
CA TRP A 364 1.05 -1.37 16.88
C TRP A 364 0.79 -0.38 18.02
N GLU A 365 1.85 0.20 18.54
CA GLU A 365 1.79 1.33 19.48
C GLU A 365 2.28 2.58 18.72
N LEU A 366 1.42 3.58 18.60
CA LEU A 366 1.77 4.83 17.95
C LEU A 366 2.42 5.80 18.94
N ASP A 367 3.44 6.50 18.48
CA ASP A 367 4.16 7.51 19.26
C ASP A 367 3.36 8.81 19.31
N GLU A 368 2.81 9.14 20.50
CA GLU A 368 2.02 10.35 20.70
C GLU A 368 2.85 11.64 20.56
N ASP A 369 4.14 11.62 20.97
CA ASP A 369 5.02 12.77 20.82
C ASP A 369 5.33 12.99 19.33
N TYR A 370 5.50 11.92 18.56
CA TYR A 370 5.68 12.01 17.11
C TYR A 370 4.42 12.53 16.42
N ILE A 371 3.23 12.04 16.79
CA ILE A 371 1.94 12.53 16.28
C ILE A 371 1.82 14.03 16.55
N GLU A 372 2.07 14.45 17.79
CA GLU A 372 1.91 15.86 18.19
C GLU A 372 2.90 16.78 17.48
N ALA A 373 4.13 16.31 17.23
CA ALA A 373 5.17 17.07 16.53
C ALA A 373 4.87 17.25 15.03
N HIS A 374 4.10 16.36 14.41
CA HIS A 374 3.88 16.34 12.97
C HIS A 374 2.44 16.57 12.53
N ARG A 375 1.54 16.83 13.47
CA ARG A 375 0.14 17.10 13.11
C ARG A 375 0.00 18.41 12.30
N ALA A 376 -0.82 18.37 11.26
CA ALA A 376 -0.94 19.44 10.26
C ALA A 376 -2.15 20.37 10.48
N ASP A 377 -2.92 20.18 11.54
CA ASP A 377 -4.14 20.97 11.85
C ASP A 377 -3.94 22.00 12.97
N ARG A 378 -2.70 22.39 13.26
CA ARG A 378 -2.31 23.45 14.18
C ARG A 378 -1.70 24.66 13.50
#